data_781945073710231e21d11feb05f86d05
#
_entry.id   781945073710231e21d11feb05f86d05
#
_cell.length_a   1.000
_cell.length_b   1.000
_cell.length_c   1.000
_cell.angle_alpha   90.00
_cell.angle_beta   90.00
_cell.angle_gamma   90.00
#
_symmetry.space_group_name_H-M   'P 1'
#
loop_
_entity.id
_entity.type
_entity.pdbx_description
1 polymer ?
#
loop_
_entity_poly.entity_id
_entity_poly.type
_entity_poly.pdbx_seq_one_letter_code
_entity_poly.pdbx_strand_id
1 'polypeptide(L)'
;NAYQYFPQGTIHLAVIDPGVGSKRRGVGIRFAGGYLVGPDNGLFSGILSQSPALSAVNLNNSSYWRTPNPSTTFHGRDIFAAVAAYLARGVPLEMLGEIIDPDSLQQLAIAVLQIEEDKIRGQIQYIDIFGNLITNIPDYLLEGKNWSVQLVPKIIPAKNTYSDVPSGEIVAFIGSHGGLEIAVNSGSAQKQLHLNIGDAIEVRIDRSQ
;
A
#
# COMPACT_ATOMS: atom_id res chain seq x y z
N ASN A 1 -3.13 -1.97 -2.35
CA ASN A 1 -4.04 -1.59 -3.45
C ASN A 1 -5.29 -2.49 -3.52
N ALA A 2 -5.18 -3.82 -3.31
CA ALA A 2 -6.30 -4.75 -3.55
C ALA A 2 -7.46 -4.63 -2.54
N TYR A 3 -7.23 -4.19 -1.31
CA TYR A 3 -8.22 -4.26 -0.22
C TYR A 3 -9.53 -3.52 -0.52
N GLN A 4 -9.47 -2.39 -1.23
CA GLN A 4 -10.62 -1.56 -1.56
C GLN A 4 -11.63 -2.21 -2.52
N TYR A 5 -11.23 -3.29 -3.22
CA TYR A 5 -12.11 -4.05 -4.13
C TYR A 5 -12.85 -5.19 -3.45
N PHE A 6 -12.63 -5.41 -2.15
CA PHE A 6 -13.34 -6.41 -1.38
C PHE A 6 -14.56 -5.80 -0.67
N PRO A 7 -15.62 -6.59 -0.45
CA PRO A 7 -16.82 -6.10 0.23
C PRO A 7 -16.52 -5.57 1.64
N GLN A 8 -17.34 -4.63 2.09
CA GLN A 8 -17.30 -4.15 3.46
C GLN A 8 -17.48 -5.31 4.45
N GLY A 9 -16.74 -5.29 5.54
CA GLY A 9 -16.71 -6.37 6.53
C GLY A 9 -15.71 -7.48 6.24
N THR A 10 -14.98 -7.40 5.13
CA THR A 10 -13.93 -8.39 4.80
C THR A 10 -12.84 -8.41 5.87
N ILE A 11 -12.35 -9.62 6.15
CA ILE A 11 -11.20 -9.86 7.01
C ILE A 11 -9.96 -10.02 6.14
N HIS A 12 -9.08 -9.02 6.16
CA HIS A 12 -7.85 -9.03 5.41
C HIS A 12 -6.73 -9.62 6.26
N LEU A 13 -6.31 -10.83 5.92
CA LEU A 13 -5.15 -11.48 6.51
C LEU A 13 -3.90 -11.17 5.68
N ALA A 14 -2.95 -10.44 6.25
CA ALA A 14 -1.69 -10.14 5.59
C ALA A 14 -0.50 -10.50 6.48
N VAL A 15 0.44 -11.27 5.94
CA VAL A 15 1.60 -11.77 6.68
C VAL A 15 2.87 -11.56 5.87
N ILE A 16 3.52 -10.43 6.11
CA ILE A 16 4.89 -10.13 5.72
C ILE A 16 5.62 -9.81 7.03
N ASP A 17 6.38 -10.76 7.54
CA ASP A 17 6.78 -10.77 8.94
C ASP A 17 8.26 -11.15 9.13
N PRO A 18 9.21 -10.29 8.74
CA PRO A 18 10.63 -10.52 8.99
C PRO A 18 10.98 -10.57 10.49
N GLY A 19 10.08 -10.08 11.37
CA GLY A 19 10.21 -10.09 12.81
C GLY A 19 9.50 -11.25 13.51
N VAL A 20 9.10 -12.31 12.79
CA VAL A 20 8.42 -13.46 13.39
C VAL A 20 9.25 -14.05 14.54
N GLY A 21 8.60 -14.41 15.65
CA GLY A 21 9.27 -14.96 16.85
C GLY A 21 9.96 -13.91 17.74
N SER A 22 9.96 -12.63 17.37
CA SER A 22 10.44 -11.54 18.23
C SER A 22 9.35 -11.05 19.21
N LYS A 23 9.62 -9.93 19.87
CA LYS A 23 8.65 -9.27 20.78
C LYS A 23 7.58 -8.44 20.04
N ARG A 24 7.56 -8.41 18.69
CA ARG A 24 6.53 -7.70 17.93
C ARG A 24 5.16 -8.29 18.24
N ARG A 25 4.14 -7.44 18.39
CA ARG A 25 2.76 -7.86 18.60
C ARG A 25 2.19 -8.52 17.33
N GLY A 26 1.29 -9.49 17.50
CA GLY A 26 0.30 -9.81 16.46
C GLY A 26 -0.93 -8.97 16.70
N VAL A 27 -1.54 -8.41 15.67
CA VAL A 27 -2.67 -7.51 15.85
C VAL A 27 -3.89 -7.90 15.02
N GLY A 28 -5.06 -7.71 15.63
CA GLY A 28 -6.34 -7.62 14.96
C GLY A 28 -6.82 -6.18 15.04
N ILE A 29 -7.20 -5.60 13.93
CA ILE A 29 -7.60 -4.20 13.83
C ILE A 29 -8.96 -4.13 13.17
N ARG A 30 -9.90 -3.38 13.73
CA ARG A 30 -11.14 -3.00 13.07
C ARG A 30 -10.98 -1.62 12.45
N PHE A 31 -11.36 -1.48 11.19
CA PHE A 31 -11.41 -0.21 10.45
C PHE A 31 -12.74 -0.11 9.69
N ALA A 32 -13.02 0.99 9.01
CA ALA A 32 -14.30 1.19 8.35
C ALA A 32 -14.62 0.12 7.28
N GLY A 33 -13.61 -0.43 6.59
CA GLY A 33 -13.77 -1.47 5.56
C GLY A 33 -13.91 -2.89 6.08
N GLY A 34 -13.63 -3.16 7.37
CA GLY A 34 -13.65 -4.51 7.94
C GLY A 34 -12.56 -4.74 8.97
N TYR A 35 -11.78 -5.79 8.80
CA TYR A 35 -10.73 -6.18 9.76
C TYR A 35 -9.39 -6.43 9.06
N LEU A 36 -8.31 -6.10 9.77
CA LEU A 36 -6.93 -6.43 9.39
C LEU A 36 -6.36 -7.38 10.44
N VAL A 37 -5.71 -8.46 10.01
CA VAL A 37 -5.05 -9.43 10.88
C VAL A 37 -3.63 -9.66 10.39
N GLY A 38 -2.65 -9.52 11.28
CA GLY A 38 -1.23 -9.74 10.92
C GLY A 38 -0.24 -9.21 11.93
N PRO A 39 1.05 -9.09 11.56
CA PRO A 39 2.08 -8.54 12.43
C PRO A 39 1.96 -7.02 12.58
N ASP A 40 2.20 -6.53 13.78
CA ASP A 40 2.33 -5.10 14.09
C ASP A 40 3.75 -4.61 13.77
N ASN A 41 3.98 -4.36 12.50
CA ASN A 41 5.28 -3.94 11.95
C ASN A 41 5.17 -2.84 10.88
N GLY A 42 4.02 -2.16 10.84
CA GLY A 42 3.74 -1.13 9.85
C GLY A 42 3.13 -1.63 8.53
N LEU A 43 2.92 -2.93 8.37
CA LEU A 43 2.33 -3.53 7.16
C LEU A 43 0.99 -2.88 6.77
N PHE A 44 0.20 -2.45 7.75
CA PHE A 44 -1.12 -1.86 7.56
C PHE A 44 -1.12 -0.34 7.40
N SER A 45 0.03 0.32 7.47
CA SER A 45 0.13 1.79 7.45
C SER A 45 -0.55 2.43 6.25
N GLY A 46 -0.43 1.83 5.05
CA GLY A 46 -1.07 2.34 3.84
C GLY A 46 -2.60 2.32 3.89
N ILE A 47 -3.20 1.33 4.53
CA ILE A 47 -4.66 1.26 4.74
C ILE A 47 -5.07 2.25 5.83
N LEU A 48 -4.35 2.24 6.95
CA LEU A 48 -4.70 3.02 8.12
C LEU A 48 -4.50 4.54 7.92
N SER A 49 -3.65 4.95 6.99
CA SER A 49 -3.53 6.36 6.61
C SER A 49 -4.75 6.90 5.85
N GLN A 50 -5.49 6.02 5.17
CA GLN A 50 -6.71 6.37 4.42
C GLN A 50 -7.98 6.11 5.25
N SER A 51 -7.95 5.10 6.10
CA SER A 51 -9.07 4.66 6.92
C SER A 51 -8.55 4.28 8.31
N PRO A 52 -8.60 5.21 9.29
CA PRO A 52 -8.05 5.01 10.61
C PRO A 52 -8.61 3.79 11.34
N ALA A 53 -7.80 3.22 12.24
CA ALA A 53 -8.23 2.13 13.09
C ALA A 53 -9.33 2.60 14.07
N LEU A 54 -10.43 1.86 14.13
CA LEU A 54 -11.54 2.10 15.07
C LEU A 54 -11.31 1.40 16.41
N SER A 55 -10.67 0.24 16.40
CA SER A 55 -10.22 -0.50 17.58
C SER A 55 -9.12 -1.47 17.19
N ALA A 56 -8.27 -1.82 18.14
CA ALA A 56 -7.16 -2.75 17.92
C ALA A 56 -6.98 -3.68 19.13
N VAL A 57 -6.51 -4.90 18.88
CA VAL A 57 -6.28 -5.94 19.87
C VAL A 57 -4.92 -6.57 19.62
N ASN A 58 -4.13 -6.74 20.68
CA ASN A 58 -2.96 -7.62 20.68
C ASN A 58 -3.43 -9.07 20.75
N LEU A 59 -3.14 -9.88 19.75
CA LEU A 59 -3.62 -11.26 19.58
C LEU A 59 -2.90 -12.25 20.52
N ASN A 60 -3.01 -12.04 21.82
CA ASN A 60 -2.31 -12.82 22.85
C ASN A 60 -3.20 -13.84 23.57
N ASN A 61 -4.48 -14.00 23.17
CA ASN A 61 -5.34 -15.04 23.72
C ASN A 61 -5.11 -16.38 22.98
N SER A 62 -4.30 -17.25 23.57
CA SER A 62 -3.93 -18.54 22.99
C SER A 62 -5.09 -19.52 22.76
N SER A 63 -6.26 -19.28 23.37
CA SER A 63 -7.48 -20.07 23.14
C SER A 63 -7.99 -19.96 21.70
N TYR A 64 -7.61 -18.91 20.99
CA TYR A 64 -7.96 -18.66 19.59
C TYR A 64 -6.82 -18.94 18.60
N TRP A 65 -5.71 -19.49 19.08
CA TRP A 65 -4.62 -19.95 18.23
C TRP A 65 -4.87 -21.38 17.75
N ARG A 66 -4.21 -21.77 16.68
CA ARG A 66 -4.25 -23.15 16.19
C ARG A 66 -3.71 -24.15 17.23
N THR A 67 -2.74 -23.71 18.01
CA THR A 67 -2.08 -24.49 19.07
C THR A 67 -1.64 -23.53 20.19
N PRO A 68 -1.67 -23.96 21.46
CA PRO A 68 -1.20 -23.13 22.57
C PRO A 68 0.31 -22.85 22.52
N ASN A 69 1.07 -23.66 21.79
CA ASN A 69 2.51 -23.50 21.58
C ASN A 69 2.80 -23.29 20.09
N PRO A 70 2.64 -22.06 19.55
CA PRO A 70 2.85 -21.78 18.14
C PRO A 70 4.34 -21.91 17.77
N SER A 71 4.60 -22.26 16.52
CA SER A 71 5.95 -22.24 15.95
C SER A 71 6.52 -20.83 16.04
N THR A 72 7.74 -20.69 16.49
CA THR A 72 8.44 -19.39 16.59
C THR A 72 8.73 -18.73 15.23
N THR A 73 8.57 -19.48 14.15
CA THR A 73 8.85 -19.01 12.79
C THR A 73 7.64 -19.07 11.85
N PHE A 74 6.45 -19.44 12.36
CA PHE A 74 5.28 -19.58 11.50
C PHE A 74 3.98 -19.08 12.17
N HIS A 75 4.01 -17.84 12.69
CA HIS A 75 2.83 -17.21 13.30
C HIS A 75 1.69 -17.01 12.29
N GLY A 76 1.97 -16.88 11.02
CA GLY A 76 0.96 -16.82 9.96
C GLY A 76 -0.02 -17.99 10.02
N ARG A 77 0.50 -19.21 10.11
CA ARG A 77 -0.29 -20.45 10.22
C ARG A 77 -0.91 -20.63 11.61
N ASP A 78 -0.13 -20.41 12.66
CA ASP A 78 -0.50 -20.86 14.01
C ASP A 78 -1.30 -19.83 14.80
N ILE A 79 -1.17 -18.54 14.46
CA ILE A 79 -1.86 -17.42 15.13
C ILE A 79 -2.80 -16.72 14.14
N PHE A 80 -2.27 -16.08 13.10
CA PHE A 80 -3.04 -15.13 12.31
C PHE A 80 -4.15 -15.79 11.52
N ALA A 81 -3.90 -16.92 10.87
CA ALA A 81 -4.92 -17.64 10.10
C ALA A 81 -6.05 -18.16 11.00
N ALA A 82 -5.70 -18.71 12.19
CA ALA A 82 -6.69 -19.16 13.16
C ALA A 82 -7.57 -18.01 13.64
N VAL A 83 -6.97 -16.89 14.04
CA VAL A 83 -7.68 -15.70 14.50
C VAL A 83 -8.60 -15.14 13.40
N ALA A 84 -8.12 -15.03 12.16
CA ALA A 84 -8.93 -14.58 11.03
C ALA A 84 -10.14 -15.48 10.82
N ALA A 85 -9.99 -16.80 10.97
CA ALA A 85 -11.09 -17.76 10.86
C ALA A 85 -12.12 -17.59 12.00
N TYR A 86 -11.69 -17.31 13.22
CA TYR A 86 -12.60 -17.02 14.35
C TYR A 86 -13.37 -15.72 14.12
N LEU A 87 -12.72 -14.66 13.65
CA LEU A 87 -13.39 -13.41 13.26
C LEU A 87 -14.45 -13.68 12.16
N ALA A 88 -14.14 -14.49 11.14
CA ALA A 88 -15.06 -14.84 10.08
C ALA A 88 -16.28 -15.63 10.57
N ARG A 89 -16.15 -16.32 11.71
CA ARG A 89 -17.26 -16.99 12.40
C ARG A 89 -18.05 -16.08 13.33
N GLY A 90 -17.71 -14.78 13.40
CA GLY A 90 -18.42 -13.80 14.23
C GLY A 90 -17.92 -13.70 15.66
N VAL A 91 -16.74 -14.24 16.00
CA VAL A 91 -16.15 -14.00 17.32
C VAL A 91 -15.77 -12.52 17.43
N PRO A 92 -16.20 -11.81 18.48
CA PRO A 92 -15.85 -10.41 18.69
C PRO A 92 -14.35 -10.21 18.77
N LEU A 93 -13.85 -9.11 18.18
CA LEU A 93 -12.41 -8.79 18.13
C LEU A 93 -11.78 -8.78 19.54
N GLU A 94 -12.51 -8.25 20.51
CA GLU A 94 -12.08 -8.07 21.90
C GLU A 94 -11.85 -9.40 22.64
N MET A 95 -12.41 -10.49 22.14
CA MET A 95 -12.20 -11.82 22.71
C MET A 95 -10.85 -12.45 22.33
N LEU A 96 -10.24 -11.94 21.26
CA LEU A 96 -9.03 -12.52 20.66
C LEU A 96 -7.74 -12.13 21.37
N GLY A 97 -7.84 -11.22 22.35
CA GLY A 97 -6.71 -10.80 23.17
C GLY A 97 -6.93 -9.47 23.88
N GLU A 98 -5.85 -8.81 24.24
CA GLU A 98 -5.85 -7.56 24.98
C GLU A 98 -6.15 -6.37 24.08
N ILE A 99 -7.10 -5.52 24.47
CA ILE A 99 -7.40 -4.28 23.76
C ILE A 99 -6.20 -3.34 23.89
N ILE A 100 -5.77 -2.77 22.79
CA ILE A 100 -4.67 -1.81 22.73
C ILE A 100 -5.14 -0.49 22.13
N ASP A 101 -4.44 0.59 22.48
CA ASP A 101 -4.65 1.88 21.84
C ASP A 101 -4.27 1.79 20.34
N PRO A 102 -5.20 2.13 19.42
CA PRO A 102 -4.92 2.18 18.00
C PRO A 102 -3.72 3.08 17.63
N ASP A 103 -3.50 4.16 18.36
CA ASP A 103 -2.38 5.07 18.14
C ASP A 103 -1.02 4.45 18.52
N SER A 104 -1.03 3.33 19.24
CA SER A 104 0.17 2.56 19.59
C SER A 104 0.65 1.61 18.48
N LEU A 105 -0.11 1.47 17.38
CA LEU A 105 0.25 0.61 16.25
C LEU A 105 1.51 1.11 15.56
N GLN A 106 2.38 0.17 15.19
CA GLN A 106 3.57 0.51 14.41
C GLN A 106 3.19 1.07 13.04
N GLN A 107 3.84 2.16 12.66
CA GLN A 107 3.62 2.80 11.37
C GLN A 107 4.92 2.91 10.59
N LEU A 108 4.84 2.63 9.29
CA LEU A 108 5.89 2.98 8.34
C LEU A 108 5.72 4.44 7.92
N ALA A 109 6.81 5.13 7.75
CA ALA A 109 6.80 6.45 7.15
C ALA A 109 6.34 6.34 5.70
N ILE A 110 5.11 6.76 5.43
CA ILE A 110 4.57 6.90 4.08
C ILE A 110 4.96 8.28 3.59
N ALA A 111 5.57 8.36 2.42
CA ALA A 111 5.94 9.64 1.84
C ALA A 111 4.71 10.50 1.58
N VAL A 112 4.74 11.70 2.11
CA VAL A 112 3.69 12.70 1.95
C VAL A 112 3.87 13.41 0.62
N LEU A 113 2.78 13.56 -0.13
CA LEU A 113 2.77 14.38 -1.34
C LEU A 113 2.93 15.86 -0.98
N GLN A 114 3.71 16.58 -1.77
CA GLN A 114 3.74 18.03 -1.76
C GLN A 114 2.89 18.53 -2.92
N ILE A 115 1.81 19.21 -2.60
CA ILE A 115 0.82 19.67 -3.60
C ILE A 115 0.86 21.20 -3.62
N GLU A 116 1.20 21.75 -4.78
CA GLU A 116 1.17 23.17 -5.10
C GLU A 116 0.11 23.40 -6.20
N GLU A 117 -0.18 24.63 -6.56
CA GLU A 117 -1.24 24.96 -7.52
C GLU A 117 -1.03 24.31 -8.90
N ASP A 118 0.22 24.32 -9.38
CA ASP A 118 0.60 23.83 -10.71
C ASP A 118 1.60 22.67 -10.68
N LYS A 119 1.84 22.12 -9.48
CA LYS A 119 2.88 21.11 -9.30
C LYS A 119 2.54 20.13 -8.18
N ILE A 120 2.80 18.84 -8.43
CA ILE A 120 2.71 17.78 -7.44
C ILE A 120 4.06 17.08 -7.37
N ARG A 121 4.59 16.94 -6.16
CA ARG A 121 5.78 16.12 -5.90
C ARG A 121 5.39 14.91 -5.09
N GLY A 122 5.73 13.77 -5.63
CA GLY A 122 5.64 12.46 -4.99
C GLY A 122 6.94 11.72 -5.14
N GLN A 123 6.87 10.41 -4.98
CA GLN A 123 8.03 9.52 -5.15
C GLN A 123 7.60 8.19 -5.79
N ILE A 124 8.59 7.44 -6.27
CA ILE A 124 8.40 6.06 -6.70
C ILE A 124 8.14 5.21 -5.46
N GLN A 125 6.96 4.62 -5.40
CA GLN A 125 6.53 3.77 -4.30
C GLN A 125 6.83 2.29 -4.55
N TYR A 126 6.77 1.89 -5.82
CA TYR A 126 6.92 0.49 -6.22
C TYR A 126 7.48 0.40 -7.64
N ILE A 127 8.23 -0.65 -7.91
CA ILE A 127 8.70 -0.99 -9.26
C ILE A 127 8.20 -2.40 -9.56
N ASP A 128 7.46 -2.56 -10.64
CA ASP A 128 6.92 -3.87 -11.01
C ASP A 128 7.98 -4.76 -11.69
N ILE A 129 7.61 -6.00 -11.98
CA ILE A 129 8.53 -6.98 -12.59
C ILE A 129 8.98 -6.59 -14.01
N PHE A 130 8.25 -5.72 -14.69
CA PHE A 130 8.60 -5.20 -16.01
C PHE A 130 9.52 -3.98 -15.93
N GLY A 131 9.68 -3.39 -14.75
CA GLY A 131 10.44 -2.19 -14.49
C GLY A 131 9.64 -0.91 -14.72
N ASN A 132 8.32 -0.96 -14.65
CA ASN A 132 7.46 0.22 -14.60
C ASN A 132 7.58 0.87 -13.21
N LEU A 133 7.58 2.20 -13.18
CA LEU A 133 7.73 2.99 -11.96
C LEU A 133 6.34 3.46 -11.51
N ILE A 134 5.84 2.86 -10.44
CA ILE A 134 4.55 3.21 -9.86
C ILE A 134 4.80 4.23 -8.74
N THR A 135 4.14 5.39 -8.83
CA THR A 135 4.31 6.47 -7.86
C THR A 135 3.22 6.44 -6.79
N ASN A 136 3.41 7.26 -5.76
CA ASN A 136 2.39 7.53 -4.76
C ASN A 136 1.44 8.69 -5.14
N ILE A 137 1.49 9.18 -6.39
CA ILE A 137 0.61 10.26 -6.88
C ILE A 137 -0.69 9.62 -7.39
N PRO A 138 -1.83 9.82 -6.71
CA PRO A 138 -3.08 9.19 -7.09
C PRO A 138 -3.76 9.90 -8.28
N ASP A 139 -4.59 9.16 -8.99
CA ASP A 139 -5.31 9.59 -10.18
C ASP A 139 -6.20 10.81 -9.97
N TYR A 140 -6.92 10.89 -8.83
CA TYR A 140 -7.85 11.99 -8.56
C TYR A 140 -7.18 13.37 -8.51
N LEU A 141 -5.87 13.44 -8.31
CA LEU A 141 -5.11 14.70 -8.37
C LEU A 141 -4.83 15.14 -9.81
N LEU A 142 -4.91 14.22 -10.78
CA LEU A 142 -4.55 14.39 -12.18
C LEU A 142 -5.75 14.32 -13.13
N GLU A 143 -6.87 13.79 -12.66
CA GLU A 143 -8.08 13.57 -13.45
C GLU A 143 -8.62 14.90 -14.03
N GLY A 144 -8.94 14.88 -15.32
CA GLY A 144 -9.47 16.05 -16.04
C GLY A 144 -8.47 17.17 -16.29
N LYS A 145 -7.19 16.97 -15.97
CA LYS A 145 -6.12 17.96 -16.13
C LYS A 145 -5.15 17.56 -17.24
N ASN A 146 -4.55 18.56 -17.89
CA ASN A 146 -3.36 18.33 -18.69
C ASN A 146 -2.13 18.36 -17.77
N TRP A 147 -1.30 17.34 -17.86
CA TRP A 147 -0.12 17.24 -17.00
C TRP A 147 1.05 16.57 -17.70
N SER A 148 2.23 16.76 -17.16
CA SER A 148 3.46 16.12 -17.61
C SER A 148 4.37 15.79 -16.44
N VAL A 149 5.15 14.70 -16.57
CA VAL A 149 6.18 14.33 -15.60
C VAL A 149 7.49 15.05 -15.94
N GLN A 150 8.10 15.68 -14.94
CA GLN A 150 9.37 16.40 -15.07
C GLN A 150 10.52 15.51 -14.61
N LEU A 151 11.30 14.98 -15.54
CA LEU A 151 12.53 14.23 -15.31
C LEU A 151 13.69 14.91 -16.04
N VAL A 152 14.25 15.95 -15.45
CA VAL A 152 15.28 16.79 -16.07
C VAL A 152 16.40 15.94 -16.69
N PRO A 153 16.74 16.14 -18.01
CA PRO A 153 16.23 17.18 -18.90
C PRO A 153 14.91 16.82 -19.67
N LYS A 154 14.31 15.65 -19.39
CA LYS A 154 13.14 15.14 -20.14
C LYS A 154 11.84 15.65 -19.50
N ILE A 155 10.88 15.97 -20.37
CA ILE A 155 9.48 16.19 -20.02
C ILE A 155 8.67 15.10 -20.70
N ILE A 156 7.89 14.36 -19.93
CA ILE A 156 7.08 13.24 -20.41
C ILE A 156 5.61 13.65 -20.32
N PRO A 157 4.95 13.94 -21.46
CA PRO A 157 3.53 14.32 -21.49
C PRO A 157 2.65 13.12 -21.09
N ALA A 158 1.50 13.43 -20.48
CA ALA A 158 0.48 12.44 -20.19
C ALA A 158 -0.03 11.73 -21.46
N LYS A 159 -0.24 10.44 -21.35
CA LYS A 159 -0.82 9.56 -22.36
C LYS A 159 -1.88 8.67 -21.75
N ASN A 160 -2.56 7.87 -22.57
CA ASN A 160 -3.59 6.96 -22.08
C ASN A 160 -3.04 5.54 -21.84
N THR A 161 -2.04 5.12 -22.65
CA THR A 161 -1.52 3.75 -22.59
C THR A 161 -0.11 3.66 -23.18
N TYR A 162 0.51 2.49 -23.02
CA TYR A 162 1.86 2.18 -23.53
C TYR A 162 1.99 2.40 -25.04
N SER A 163 0.97 2.02 -25.81
CA SER A 163 0.99 2.10 -27.29
C SER A 163 0.85 3.50 -27.87
N ASP A 164 0.64 4.52 -27.05
CA ASP A 164 0.58 5.91 -27.48
C ASP A 164 1.96 6.50 -27.81
N VAL A 165 3.01 5.73 -27.58
CA VAL A 165 4.39 6.05 -27.94
C VAL A 165 5.04 4.89 -28.69
N PRO A 166 6.06 5.12 -29.52
CA PRO A 166 6.83 4.07 -30.17
C PRO A 166 7.50 3.10 -29.18
N SER A 167 7.80 1.88 -29.63
CA SER A 167 8.56 0.91 -28.86
C SER A 167 9.92 1.50 -28.43
N GLY A 168 10.27 1.33 -27.15
CA GLY A 168 11.49 1.87 -26.54
C GLY A 168 11.33 3.29 -26.01
N GLU A 169 10.21 3.97 -26.23
CA GLU A 169 9.97 5.32 -25.71
C GLU A 169 9.30 5.31 -24.35
N ILE A 170 9.61 6.35 -23.56
CA ILE A 170 9.06 6.57 -22.22
C ILE A 170 7.65 7.13 -22.33
N VAL A 171 6.77 6.67 -21.47
CA VAL A 171 5.37 7.09 -21.38
C VAL A 171 4.96 7.27 -19.92
N ALA A 172 4.07 8.22 -19.64
CA ALA A 172 3.44 8.43 -18.34
C ALA A 172 1.91 8.44 -18.50
N PHE A 173 1.23 7.70 -17.63
CA PHE A 173 -0.24 7.57 -17.68
C PHE A 173 -0.77 7.16 -16.30
N ILE A 174 -2.09 7.12 -16.15
CA ILE A 174 -2.74 6.58 -14.96
C ILE A 174 -2.86 5.07 -15.11
N GLY A 175 -2.13 4.34 -14.28
CA GLY A 175 -2.17 2.88 -14.25
C GLY A 175 -3.48 2.33 -13.65
N SER A 176 -3.77 1.05 -13.91
CA SER A 176 -4.99 0.37 -13.42
C SER A 176 -5.11 0.29 -11.89
N HIS A 177 -4.03 0.60 -11.18
CA HIS A 177 -3.96 0.66 -9.73
C HIS A 177 -4.41 2.02 -9.14
N GLY A 178 -4.84 2.98 -9.99
CA GLY A 178 -5.33 4.29 -9.57
C GLY A 178 -4.21 5.29 -9.20
N GLY A 179 -3.05 5.18 -9.83
CA GLY A 179 -1.92 6.10 -9.62
C GLY A 179 -1.09 6.35 -10.86
N LEU A 180 -0.28 7.41 -10.83
CA LEU A 180 0.65 7.74 -11.89
C LEU A 180 1.70 6.64 -12.07
N GLU A 181 1.81 6.14 -13.29
CA GLU A 181 2.79 5.17 -13.75
C GLU A 181 3.69 5.78 -14.81
N ILE A 182 5.00 5.50 -14.71
CA ILE A 182 5.99 5.84 -15.74
C ILE A 182 6.56 4.53 -16.27
N ALA A 183 6.44 4.33 -17.57
CA ALA A 183 6.80 3.10 -18.23
C ALA A 183 7.63 3.34 -19.49
N VAL A 184 8.12 2.26 -20.10
CA VAL A 184 8.69 2.27 -21.45
C VAL A 184 7.92 1.28 -22.29
N ASN A 185 7.41 1.71 -23.43
CA ASN A 185 6.75 0.78 -24.34
C ASN A 185 7.72 -0.31 -24.79
N SER A 186 7.41 -1.57 -24.47
CA SER A 186 8.26 -2.74 -24.71
C SER A 186 9.65 -2.68 -24.07
N GLY A 187 9.78 -2.00 -22.91
CA GLY A 187 11.05 -1.84 -22.20
C GLY A 187 10.89 -1.66 -20.70
N SER A 188 11.96 -1.21 -20.03
CA SER A 188 11.97 -0.98 -18.59
C SER A 188 12.32 0.49 -18.29
N ALA A 189 11.37 1.20 -17.69
CA ALA A 189 11.57 2.59 -17.25
C ALA A 189 12.66 2.68 -16.17
N GLN A 190 12.69 1.73 -15.24
CA GLN A 190 13.73 1.65 -14.21
C GLN A 190 15.14 1.65 -14.81
N LYS A 191 15.36 0.77 -15.79
CA LYS A 191 16.69 0.63 -16.42
C LYS A 191 17.05 1.85 -17.25
N GLN A 192 16.08 2.41 -17.98
CA GLN A 192 16.33 3.53 -18.90
C GLN A 192 16.50 4.87 -18.18
N LEU A 193 15.83 5.05 -17.04
CA LEU A 193 15.87 6.28 -16.25
C LEU A 193 16.81 6.19 -15.06
N HIS A 194 17.29 4.99 -14.71
CA HIS A 194 18.13 4.72 -13.54
C HIS A 194 17.49 5.18 -12.21
N LEU A 195 16.16 5.07 -12.12
CA LEU A 195 15.39 5.46 -10.95
C LEU A 195 15.06 4.25 -10.05
N ASN A 196 14.92 4.51 -8.76
CA ASN A 196 14.68 3.50 -7.72
C ASN A 196 13.49 3.89 -6.84
N ILE A 197 13.03 2.94 -6.02
CA ILE A 197 12.02 3.21 -4.99
C ILE A 197 12.53 4.32 -4.06
N GLY A 198 11.69 5.33 -3.81
CA GLY A 198 11.99 6.51 -3.01
C GLY A 198 12.46 7.72 -3.80
N ASP A 199 12.85 7.55 -5.08
CA ASP A 199 13.24 8.68 -5.91
C ASP A 199 12.06 9.62 -6.17
N ALA A 200 12.32 10.93 -6.11
CA ALA A 200 11.30 11.95 -6.27
C ALA A 200 10.79 12.04 -7.72
N ILE A 201 9.49 12.20 -7.84
CA ILE A 201 8.80 12.47 -9.10
C ILE A 201 8.05 13.78 -8.99
N GLU A 202 8.28 14.66 -9.96
CA GLU A 202 7.55 15.92 -10.08
C GLU A 202 6.59 15.87 -11.27
N VAL A 203 5.34 16.24 -11.03
CA VAL A 203 4.32 16.42 -12.08
C VAL A 203 4.00 17.90 -12.18
N ARG A 204 4.00 18.43 -13.37
CA ARG A 204 3.43 19.75 -13.68
C ARG A 204 2.02 19.61 -14.21
N ILE A 205 1.14 20.49 -13.75
CA ILE A 205 -0.24 20.64 -14.23
C ILE A 205 -0.28 21.90 -15.10
N ASP A 206 -0.67 21.74 -16.35
CA ASP A 206 -0.81 22.88 -17.25
C ASP A 206 -2.02 23.71 -16.80
N ARG A 207 -1.85 25.02 -16.69
CA ARG A 207 -2.98 25.93 -16.45
C ARG A 207 -3.87 25.90 -17.68
N SER A 208 -5.13 25.56 -17.49
CA SER A 208 -6.15 25.76 -18.54
C SER A 208 -6.18 27.26 -18.90
N GLN A 209 -5.94 27.55 -20.16
CA GLN A 209 -6.11 28.90 -20.71
C GLN A 209 -7.58 29.27 -20.72
#